data_9df4d2b93a2bb1b1ee3724e0e3b4fcf5
#
_entry.id   9df4d2b93a2bb1b1ee3724e0e3b4fcf5
#
_cell.length_a   1.000
_cell.length_b   1.000
_cell.length_c   1.000
_cell.angle_alpha   90.00
_cell.angle_beta   90.00
_cell.angle_gamma   90.00
#
_symmetry.space_group_name_H-M   'P 1'
#
loop_
_entity.id
_entity.type
_entity.pdbx_description
1 polymer ?
#
loop_
_entity_poly.entity_id
_entity_poly.type
_entity_poly.pdbx_seq_one_letter_code
_entity_poly.pdbx_strand_id
1 'polypeptide(L)' 'MNNGNRRDTMRRKVKRIHFVDIGGIGMSGIAEVLLNLGYTVSGSDLSQSDLTHKLASLGAKIYAGHNASQLGDTDVVVT' A
#
# COMPACT_ATOMS: atom_id res chain seq x y z
N MET A 1 -12.12 26.99 -11.46
CA MET A 1 -11.51 26.94 -11.07
C MET A 1 -10.85 25.98 -10.66
N ASN A 2 -10.76 25.43 -10.18
CA ASN A 2 -9.89 24.76 -9.61
C ASN A 2 -10.06 23.33 -9.50
N ASN A 3 -10.37 22.60 -10.62
CA ASN A 3 -10.39 21.14 -10.66
C ASN A 3 -9.04 20.56 -10.27
N GLY A 4 -7.96 21.22 -10.63
CA GLY A 4 -6.63 20.77 -10.23
C GLY A 4 -6.46 20.77 -8.72
N ASN A 5 -6.93 21.84 -8.07
CA ASN A 5 -6.83 21.91 -6.62
C ASN A 5 -7.66 20.84 -5.93
N ARG A 6 -8.83 20.55 -6.47
CA ARG A 6 -9.68 19.52 -5.91
C ARG A 6 -9.00 18.16 -6.02
N ARG A 7 -8.37 17.91 -7.16
CA ARG A 7 -7.67 16.65 -7.38
C ARG A 7 -6.49 16.51 -6.44
N ASP A 8 -5.75 17.58 -6.24
CA ASP A 8 -4.62 17.57 -5.33
C ASP A 8 -5.08 17.33 -3.89
N THR A 9 -6.20 17.92 -3.50
CA THR A 9 -6.75 17.72 -2.17
C THR A 9 -7.10 16.27 -1.94
N MET A 10 -7.73 15.63 -2.92
CA MET A 10 -8.07 14.21 -2.79
C MET A 10 -6.82 13.36 -2.70
N ARG A 11 -5.80 13.67 -3.48
CA ARG A 11 -4.56 12.92 -3.46
C ARG A 11 -3.86 13.05 -2.11
N ARG A 12 -3.92 14.23 -1.49
CA ARG A 12 -3.34 14.42 -0.17
C ARG A 12 -4.12 13.71 0.92
N LYS A 13 -5.43 13.47 0.70
CA LYS A 13 -6.23 12.76 1.69
C LYS A 13 -5.94 11.28 1.72
N VAL A 14 -5.52 10.69 0.60
CA VAL A 14 -5.20 9.27 0.52
C VAL A 14 -3.73 9.17 0.16
N LYS A 15 -2.90 8.96 1.17
CA LYS A 15 -1.46 8.85 0.98
C LYS A 15 -0.92 7.50 1.37
N ARG A 16 -1.48 6.88 2.38
CA ARG A 16 -0.95 5.66 2.95
C ARG A 16 -1.98 4.56 2.83
N ILE A 17 -1.59 3.50 2.18
CA ILE A 17 -2.47 2.37 1.88
C ILE A 17 -1.83 1.12 2.43
N HIS A 18 -2.59 0.37 3.22
CA HIS A 18 -2.13 -0.89 3.79
C HIS A 18 -2.91 -2.05 3.18
N PHE A 19 -2.18 -3.05 2.71
CA PHE A 19 -2.78 -4.23 2.09
C PHE A 19 -2.68 -5.41 3.06
N VAL A 20 -3.80 -6.09 3.28
CA VAL A 20 -3.80 -7.36 3.98
C VAL A 20 -3.63 -8.45 2.93
N ASP A 21 -2.71 -9.38 3.16
CA ASP A 21 -2.33 -10.42 2.20
C ASP A 21 -1.70 -9.82 0.93
N ILE A 22 -0.76 -8.93 1.14
CA ILE A 22 -0.15 -8.15 0.06
C ILE A 22 0.59 -9.02 -0.96
N GLY A 23 1.02 -10.21 -0.57
CA GLY A 23 1.71 -11.14 -1.48
C GLY A 23 0.80 -11.89 -2.43
N GLY A 24 -0.52 -11.72 -2.31
CA GLY A 24 -1.45 -12.32 -3.25
C GLY A 24 -1.28 -11.75 -4.65
N ILE A 25 -1.55 -12.56 -5.68
CA ILE A 25 -1.28 -12.16 -7.06
C ILE A 25 -2.02 -10.86 -7.42
N GLY A 26 -3.31 -10.79 -7.12
CA GLY A 26 -4.08 -9.58 -7.41
C GLY A 26 -3.67 -8.40 -6.57
N MET A 27 -3.40 -8.64 -5.29
CA MET A 27 -3.01 -7.60 -4.34
C MET A 27 -1.65 -7.02 -4.69
N SER A 28 -0.68 -7.87 -5.00
CA SER A 28 0.68 -7.41 -5.28
C SER A 28 0.73 -6.54 -6.53
N GLY A 29 -0.08 -6.85 -7.53
CA GLY A 29 -0.14 -6.05 -8.75
C GLY A 29 -0.67 -4.65 -8.48
N ILE A 30 -1.73 -4.55 -7.68
CA ILE A 30 -2.29 -3.25 -7.32
C ILE A 30 -1.31 -2.46 -6.47
N ALA A 31 -0.66 -3.13 -5.51
CA ALA A 31 0.32 -2.47 -4.67
C ALA A 31 1.47 -1.89 -5.48
N GLU A 32 1.95 -2.62 -6.47
CA GLU A 32 3.03 -2.15 -7.33
C GLU A 32 2.61 -0.90 -8.11
N VAL A 33 1.40 -0.89 -8.66
CA VAL A 33 0.90 0.28 -9.37
C VAL A 33 0.87 1.49 -8.45
N LEU A 34 0.38 1.31 -7.23
CA LEU A 34 0.27 2.42 -6.28
C LEU A 34 1.65 2.94 -5.85
N LEU A 35 2.61 2.04 -5.68
CA LEU A 35 3.99 2.46 -5.40
C LEU A 35 4.54 3.32 -6.54
N ASN A 36 4.30 2.91 -7.78
CA ASN A 36 4.76 3.65 -8.94
C ASN A 36 4.09 5.00 -9.06
N LEU A 37 2.87 5.13 -8.55
CA LEU A 37 2.15 6.39 -8.55
C LEU A 37 2.55 7.31 -7.39
N GLY A 38 3.41 6.85 -6.51
CA GLY A 38 3.92 7.69 -5.42
C GLY A 38 3.20 7.54 -4.09
N TYR A 39 2.30 6.59 -3.97
CA TYR A 39 1.65 6.33 -2.69
C TYR A 39 2.59 5.62 -1.73
N THR A 40 2.39 5.85 -0.45
CA THR A 40 3.08 5.09 0.59
C THR A 40 2.31 3.80 0.81
N VAL A 41 2.96 2.68 0.55
CA VAL A 41 2.31 1.38 0.62
C VAL A 41 2.96 0.54 1.71
N SER A 42 2.12 -0.09 2.50
CA SER A 42 2.53 -1.12 3.44
C SER A 42 1.64 -2.33 3.24
N GLY A 43 2.02 -3.43 3.82
CA GLY A 43 1.18 -4.61 3.75
C GLY A 43 1.68 -5.71 4.65
N SER A 44 0.79 -6.63 4.92
CA SER A 44 1.09 -7.79 5.75
C SER A 44 0.80 -9.06 4.98
N ASP A 45 1.52 -10.10 5.33
CA ASP A 45 1.30 -11.42 4.75
C ASP A 45 1.78 -12.48 5.73
N LEU A 46 1.10 -13.61 5.76
CA LEU A 46 1.51 -14.73 6.60
C LEU A 46 2.75 -15.39 6.02
N SER A 47 2.96 -15.30 4.71
CA SER A 47 4.10 -15.91 4.03
C SER A 47 4.95 -14.84 3.37
N GLN A 48 6.27 -15.01 3.47
CA GLN A 48 7.18 -14.18 2.69
C GLN A 48 7.47 -14.88 1.37
N SER A 49 7.46 -14.13 0.29
CA SER A 49 7.58 -14.69 -1.05
C SER A 49 8.39 -13.76 -1.94
N ASP A 50 8.65 -14.19 -3.17
CA ASP A 50 9.32 -13.34 -4.14
C ASP A 50 8.50 -12.06 -4.41
N LEU A 51 7.16 -12.18 -4.39
CA LEU A 51 6.30 -11.02 -4.59
C LEU A 51 6.45 -10.01 -3.45
N THR A 52 6.44 -10.46 -2.19
CA THR A 52 6.60 -9.54 -1.07
C THR A 52 8.01 -8.94 -1.06
N HIS A 53 9.03 -9.71 -1.42
CA HIS A 53 10.39 -9.20 -1.51
C HIS A 53 10.51 -8.14 -2.60
N LYS A 54 9.87 -8.37 -3.74
CA LYS A 54 9.87 -7.40 -4.83
C LYS A 54 9.21 -6.09 -4.38
N LEU A 55 8.06 -6.18 -3.72
CA LEU A 55 7.37 -4.99 -3.25
C LEU A 55 8.20 -4.22 -2.23
N ALA A 56 8.90 -4.94 -1.35
CA ALA A 56 9.79 -4.31 -0.38
C ALA A 56 10.91 -3.56 -1.10
N SER A 57 11.47 -4.15 -2.16
CA SER A 57 12.53 -3.50 -2.92
C SER A 57 12.04 -2.27 -3.66
N LEU A 58 10.74 -2.19 -3.94
CA LEU A 58 10.12 -1.03 -4.57
C LEU A 58 9.70 0.04 -3.56
N GLY A 59 9.90 -0.21 -2.28
CA GLY A 59 9.62 0.77 -1.25
C GLY A 59 8.45 0.47 -0.33
N ALA A 60 7.78 -0.66 -0.49
CA ALA A 60 6.69 -1.03 0.40
C ALA A 60 7.23 -1.52 1.75
N LYS A 61 6.54 -1.21 2.82
CA LYS A 61 6.85 -1.75 4.13
C LYS A 61 6.08 -3.05 4.32
N ILE A 62 6.79 -4.16 4.42
CA ILE A 62 6.18 -5.48 4.51
C ILE A 62 6.31 -6.01 5.94
N TYR A 63 5.19 -6.49 6.46
CA TYR A 63 5.13 -7.11 7.79
C TYR A 63 4.85 -8.59 7.65
N ALA A 64 5.52 -9.38 8.47
CA ALA A 64 5.24 -10.80 8.59
C ALA A 64 4.09 -10.97 9.59
N GLY A 65 2.98 -11.55 9.13
CA GLY A 65 1.80 -11.71 9.96
C GLY A 65 0.95 -10.44 10.05
N HIS A 66 -0.28 -10.63 10.47
CA HIS A 66 -1.26 -9.53 10.52
C HIS A 66 -1.44 -9.04 11.94
N ASN A 67 -1.38 -7.72 12.13
CA ASN A 67 -1.57 -7.12 13.43
C ASN A 67 -2.09 -5.70 13.26
N ALA A 68 -3.11 -5.34 14.03
CA ALA A 68 -3.72 -4.02 13.93
C ALA A 68 -2.72 -2.89 14.21
N SER A 69 -1.67 -3.15 15.00
CA SER A 69 -0.66 -2.13 15.28
C SER A 69 0.11 -1.70 14.04
N GLN A 70 0.03 -2.49 12.95
CA GLN A 70 0.70 -2.16 11.70
C GLN A 70 0.01 -1.03 10.94
N LEU A 71 -1.24 -0.72 11.29
CA LEU A 71 -2.02 0.23 10.52
C LEU A 71 -1.58 1.68 10.70
N GLY A 72 -1.19 2.05 11.91
CA GLY A 72 -0.67 3.40 12.17
C GLY A 72 -1.54 4.49 11.53
N ASP A 73 -0.91 5.32 10.70
CA ASP A 73 -1.57 6.43 10.02
C ASP A 73 -2.17 6.04 8.67
N THR A 74 -2.51 4.78 8.49
CA THR A 74 -3.08 4.27 7.24
C THR A 74 -4.38 4.97 6.90
N ASP A 75 -4.50 5.43 5.67
CA ASP A 75 -5.72 6.09 5.19
C ASP A 75 -6.72 5.07 4.67
N VAL A 76 -6.24 4.01 4.01
CA VAL A 76 -7.09 2.99 3.39
C VAL A 76 -6.50 1.62 3.64
N VAL A 77 -7.34 0.68 4.00
CA VAL A 77 -6.95 -0.72 4.14
C VAL A 77 -7.64 -1.51 3.03
N VAL A 78 -6.84 -2.27 2.30
CA VAL A 78 -7.33 -3.13 1.22
C VAL A 78 -7.24 -4.58 1.68
N THR A 79 -8.35 -5.28 1.60
CA THR A 79 -8.40 -6.69 1.99
C THR A 79 -8.92 -7.55 0.87
#